data_ab5284f450d38e8c7e6276b783a89d86
#
_entry.id   ab5284f450d38e8c7e6276b783a89d86
#
_cell.length_a   1.000
_cell.length_b   1.000
_cell.length_c   1.000
_cell.angle_alpha   90.00
_cell.angle_beta   90.00
_cell.angle_gamma   90.00
#
_symmetry.space_group_name_H-M   'P 1'
#
loop_
_entity.id
_entity.type
_entity.pdbx_description
1 polymer ?
#
loop_
_entity_poly.entity_id
_entity_poly.type
_entity_poly.pdbx_seq_one_letter_code
_entity_poly.pdbx_strand_id
1 'polypeptide(L)'
;MIASALAAFTLAGMAACGPDKGLRVEPENATSPTQFESPKEDSGPPDEPFSLKEIRRAIVDASGNAVTGEARESAKVVAECRECLKFSTPFLSGDQKFQLVTVANPQQKSEVVAGAVISEKDGKPRLELIATGNQLKLSPGKNGTLVVQEAMYADGDDACCPSGWSVQVFRLHEGRFEPGQRFTRLNGET
;
A
#
# COMPACT_ATOMS: atom_id res chain seq x y z
N MET A 1 -78.46 13.65 -1.37
CA MET A 1 -77.80 14.86 -1.87
C MET A 1 -76.30 14.60 -1.77
N ILE A 2 -75.67 14.40 -2.92
CA ILE A 2 -74.35 13.91 -3.08
C ILE A 2 -73.47 15.09 -3.43
N ALA A 3 -72.44 15.40 -2.68
CA ALA A 3 -71.44 16.40 -3.01
C ALA A 3 -70.09 15.69 -3.27
N SER A 4 -69.71 15.66 -4.54
CA SER A 4 -68.44 15.17 -5.02
C SER A 4 -67.36 16.21 -4.79
N ALA A 5 -66.28 15.86 -4.07
CA ALA A 5 -65.08 16.65 -3.97
C ALA A 5 -64.00 16.05 -4.90
N LEU A 6 -63.67 16.77 -5.95
CA LEU A 6 -62.52 16.47 -6.83
C LEU A 6 -61.23 16.88 -6.12
N ALA A 7 -60.36 15.93 -5.87
CA ALA A 7 -59.00 16.20 -5.45
C ALA A 7 -58.09 16.27 -6.68
N ALA A 8 -57.57 17.46 -6.93
CA ALA A 8 -56.57 17.69 -7.97
C ALA A 8 -55.18 17.26 -7.46
N PHE A 9 -54.61 16.20 -8.06
CA PHE A 9 -53.22 15.79 -7.84
C PHE A 9 -52.32 16.63 -8.75
N THR A 10 -51.56 17.53 -8.16
CA THR A 10 -50.45 18.20 -8.86
C THR A 10 -49.22 17.35 -8.81
N LEU A 11 -48.81 16.79 -9.96
CA LEU A 11 -47.52 16.19 -10.14
C LEU A 11 -46.42 17.29 -10.09
N ALA A 12 -45.67 17.33 -9.00
CA ALA A 12 -44.42 18.10 -8.97
C ALA A 12 -43.34 17.27 -9.68
N GLY A 13 -42.97 17.72 -10.88
CA GLY A 13 -41.88 17.13 -11.62
C GLY A 13 -40.54 17.30 -10.90
N MET A 14 -39.85 16.19 -10.62
CA MET A 14 -38.47 16.19 -10.18
C MET A 14 -37.55 16.43 -11.38
N ALA A 15 -37.15 17.67 -11.58
CA ALA A 15 -36.02 18.01 -12.42
C ALA A 15 -34.74 17.98 -11.59
N ALA A 16 -34.19 16.77 -11.38
CA ALA A 16 -32.86 16.58 -10.84
C ALA A 16 -31.87 16.39 -12.00
N CYS A 17 -31.67 17.41 -12.82
CA CYS A 17 -30.48 17.52 -13.64
C CYS A 17 -29.58 18.56 -12.99
N GLY A 18 -28.68 18.11 -12.11
CA GLY A 18 -27.54 18.93 -11.75
C GLY A 18 -26.71 19.18 -13.03
N PRO A 19 -26.16 20.40 -13.22
CA PRO A 19 -25.26 20.62 -14.34
C PRO A 19 -24.04 19.72 -14.15
N ASP A 20 -23.93 18.68 -14.97
CA ASP A 20 -22.66 18.04 -15.22
C ASP A 20 -21.68 19.17 -15.55
N LYS A 21 -20.65 19.32 -14.75
CA LYS A 21 -19.50 20.14 -15.11
C LYS A 21 -18.84 19.42 -16.28
N GLY A 22 -19.37 19.70 -17.48
CA GLY A 22 -18.90 19.14 -18.73
C GLY A 22 -17.39 19.26 -18.79
N LEU A 23 -16.79 18.30 -19.44
CA LEU A 23 -15.39 18.30 -19.86
C LEU A 23 -14.97 19.71 -20.23
N ARG A 24 -14.06 20.27 -19.45
CA ARG A 24 -13.45 21.55 -19.72
C ARG A 24 -12.64 21.37 -21.00
N VAL A 25 -13.18 21.83 -22.13
CA VAL A 25 -12.40 21.90 -23.36
C VAL A 25 -11.36 23.00 -23.12
N GLU A 26 -10.13 22.59 -22.97
CA GLU A 26 -9.01 23.53 -22.89
C GLU A 26 -8.91 24.28 -24.21
N PRO A 27 -8.65 25.61 -24.20
CA PRO A 27 -8.48 26.38 -25.40
C PRO A 27 -7.31 25.83 -26.23
N GLU A 28 -7.44 25.86 -27.55
CA GLU A 28 -6.49 25.30 -28.53
C GLU A 28 -5.03 25.78 -28.42
N ASN A 29 -4.72 26.69 -27.49
CA ASN A 29 -3.38 27.18 -27.21
C ASN A 29 -2.85 26.77 -25.80
N ALA A 30 -3.49 25.85 -25.11
CA ALA A 30 -2.87 25.25 -23.93
C ALA A 30 -1.69 24.40 -24.42
N THR A 31 -0.48 24.82 -24.09
CA THR A 31 0.73 23.96 -24.21
C THR A 31 0.37 22.63 -23.62
N SER A 32 0.43 21.57 -24.43
CA SER A 32 0.18 20.20 -24.00
C SER A 32 0.87 19.99 -22.65
N PRO A 33 0.16 19.47 -21.64
CA PRO A 33 0.81 19.17 -20.37
C PRO A 33 2.03 18.31 -20.72
N THR A 34 3.21 18.77 -20.31
CA THR A 34 4.45 18.03 -20.47
C THR A 34 4.15 16.62 -19.99
N GLN A 35 4.25 15.63 -20.86
CA GLN A 35 4.12 14.22 -20.47
C GLN A 35 5.03 14.09 -19.24
N PHE A 36 4.43 13.74 -18.11
CA PHE A 36 5.21 13.41 -16.95
C PHE A 36 6.18 12.32 -17.40
N GLU A 37 7.46 12.66 -17.48
CA GLU A 37 8.48 11.63 -17.68
C GLU A 37 8.23 10.59 -16.62
N SER A 38 7.98 9.35 -17.04
CA SER A 38 7.87 8.24 -16.11
C SER A 38 9.10 8.28 -15.21
N PRO A 39 8.94 8.30 -13.87
CA PRO A 39 10.09 8.35 -12.97
C PRO A 39 11.08 7.28 -13.41
N LYS A 40 12.36 7.63 -13.51
CA LYS A 40 13.40 6.65 -13.80
C LYS A 40 13.23 5.50 -12.81
N GLU A 41 13.29 4.28 -13.28
CA GLU A 41 13.04 3.05 -12.48
C GLU A 41 13.80 2.99 -11.14
N ASP A 42 14.85 3.79 -10.99
CA ASP A 42 15.69 3.90 -9.79
C ASP A 42 15.32 5.08 -8.87
N SER A 43 14.35 5.93 -9.24
CA SER A 43 13.91 7.06 -8.40
C SER A 43 12.56 6.76 -7.76
N GLY A 44 12.39 7.17 -6.51
CA GLY A 44 11.11 7.13 -5.82
C GLY A 44 10.10 8.11 -6.39
N PRO A 45 8.87 8.13 -5.84
CA PRO A 45 7.90 9.18 -6.13
C PRO A 45 8.55 10.56 -5.96
N PRO A 46 8.09 11.60 -6.68
CA PRO A 46 8.74 12.92 -6.69
C PRO A 46 8.98 13.56 -5.32
N ASP A 47 8.24 13.13 -4.32
CA ASP A 47 8.31 13.60 -2.94
C ASP A 47 9.09 12.66 -1.99
N GLU A 48 9.70 11.59 -2.53
CA GLU A 48 10.45 10.61 -1.76
C GLU A 48 11.97 10.81 -1.93
N PRO A 49 12.74 10.91 -0.82
CA PRO A 49 14.13 11.32 -0.90
C PRO A 49 15.09 10.24 -1.41
N PHE A 50 14.72 8.96 -1.33
CA PHE A 50 15.66 7.86 -1.57
C PHE A 50 15.29 7.02 -2.79
N SER A 51 16.31 6.67 -3.57
CA SER A 51 16.20 5.73 -4.68
C SER A 51 16.11 4.27 -4.19
N LEU A 52 15.59 3.37 -5.04
CA LEU A 52 15.58 1.92 -4.73
C LEU A 52 16.99 1.37 -4.47
N LYS A 53 18.02 1.94 -5.08
CA LYS A 53 19.42 1.53 -4.87
C LYS A 53 19.88 1.83 -3.44
N GLU A 54 19.55 3.02 -2.91
CA GLU A 54 19.89 3.42 -1.55
C GLU A 54 19.10 2.60 -0.53
N ILE A 55 17.80 2.42 -0.77
CA ILE A 55 16.91 1.61 0.07
C ILE A 55 17.40 0.15 0.12
N ARG A 56 17.77 -0.42 -1.04
CA ARG A 56 18.35 -1.78 -1.10
C ARG A 56 19.55 -1.91 -0.17
N ARG A 57 20.48 -0.96 -0.23
CA ARG A 57 21.66 -0.96 0.63
C ARG A 57 21.24 -0.90 2.10
N ALA A 58 20.33 -0.01 2.48
CA ALA A 58 19.85 0.10 3.85
C ALA A 58 19.20 -1.19 4.36
N ILE A 59 18.41 -1.87 3.53
CA ILE A 59 17.80 -3.16 3.90
C ILE A 59 18.88 -4.23 4.10
N VAL A 60 19.83 -4.37 3.18
CA VAL A 60 20.89 -5.38 3.26
C VAL A 60 21.78 -5.16 4.49
N ASP A 61 22.22 -3.91 4.71
CA ASP A 61 23.08 -3.54 5.83
C ASP A 61 22.39 -3.77 7.19
N ALA A 62 21.12 -3.38 7.31
CA ALA A 62 20.34 -3.57 8.53
C ALA A 62 20.03 -5.03 8.82
N SER A 63 19.77 -5.82 7.79
CA SER A 63 19.37 -7.24 7.93
C SER A 63 20.52 -8.19 8.23
N GLY A 64 21.78 -7.75 8.12
CA GLY A 64 22.93 -8.49 8.61
C GLY A 64 22.81 -8.83 10.11
N ASN A 65 22.07 -8.00 10.86
CA ASN A 65 21.78 -8.17 12.30
C ASN A 65 20.32 -8.60 12.55
N ALA A 66 19.58 -9.05 11.53
CA ALA A 66 18.18 -9.39 11.66
C ALA A 66 17.93 -10.54 12.63
N VAL A 67 16.92 -10.39 13.46
CA VAL A 67 16.55 -11.32 14.53
C VAL A 67 15.88 -12.57 13.96
N THR A 68 15.13 -12.46 12.85
CA THR A 68 14.40 -13.57 12.23
C THR A 68 15.09 -14.10 10.98
N GLY A 69 15.00 -15.43 10.74
CA GLY A 69 15.49 -16.05 9.51
C GLY A 69 14.82 -15.53 8.25
N GLU A 70 13.50 -15.28 8.31
CA GLU A 70 12.70 -14.79 7.20
C GLU A 70 13.12 -13.38 6.76
N ALA A 71 13.40 -12.47 7.69
CA ALA A 71 13.92 -11.14 7.37
C ALA A 71 15.29 -11.22 6.68
N ARG A 72 16.12 -12.20 7.07
CA ARG A 72 17.43 -12.45 6.45
C ARG A 72 17.29 -12.99 5.04
N GLU A 73 16.36 -13.93 4.81
CA GLU A 73 16.07 -14.44 3.46
C GLU A 73 15.51 -13.34 2.55
N SER A 74 14.61 -12.50 3.05
CA SER A 74 14.11 -11.35 2.29
C SER A 74 15.22 -10.38 1.91
N ALA A 75 16.16 -10.11 2.80
CA ALA A 75 17.32 -9.26 2.51
C ALA A 75 18.24 -9.88 1.45
N LYS A 76 18.39 -11.21 1.44
CA LYS A 76 19.12 -11.92 0.41
C LYS A 76 18.44 -11.77 -0.96
N VAL A 77 17.11 -11.92 -1.03
CA VAL A 77 16.35 -11.64 -2.25
C VAL A 77 16.59 -10.22 -2.73
N VAL A 78 16.54 -9.24 -1.83
CA VAL A 78 16.82 -7.82 -2.16
C VAL A 78 18.24 -7.60 -2.67
N ALA A 79 19.23 -8.31 -2.13
CA ALA A 79 20.61 -8.22 -2.58
C ALA A 79 20.82 -8.81 -3.99
N GLU A 80 20.22 -9.97 -4.25
CA GLU A 80 20.43 -10.75 -5.47
C GLU A 80 19.50 -10.36 -6.62
N CYS A 81 18.26 -9.93 -6.32
CA CYS A 81 17.24 -9.59 -7.32
C CYS A 81 16.96 -8.08 -7.36
N ARG A 82 17.56 -7.37 -8.31
CA ARG A 82 17.38 -5.93 -8.44
C ARG A 82 15.93 -5.53 -8.76
N GLU A 83 15.25 -6.29 -9.59
CA GLU A 83 13.89 -6.03 -10.04
C GLU A 83 12.81 -6.42 -9.03
N CYS A 84 13.19 -7.17 -7.98
CA CYS A 84 12.25 -7.63 -6.97
C CYS A 84 11.86 -6.54 -5.98
N LEU A 85 12.66 -5.48 -5.83
CA LEU A 85 12.35 -4.34 -4.97
C LEU A 85 11.57 -3.29 -5.76
N LYS A 86 10.39 -2.91 -5.27
CA LYS A 86 9.51 -1.92 -5.89
C LYS A 86 8.99 -0.94 -4.85
N PHE A 87 8.74 0.31 -5.28
CA PHE A 87 8.03 1.27 -4.46
C PHE A 87 6.57 0.86 -4.26
N SER A 88 6.07 1.18 -3.08
CA SER A 88 4.66 1.13 -2.72
C SER A 88 4.19 2.51 -2.30
N THR A 89 2.90 2.68 -2.04
CA THR A 89 2.33 3.95 -1.61
C THR A 89 2.98 4.40 -0.30
N PRO A 90 3.60 5.58 -0.23
CA PRO A 90 4.16 6.12 0.99
C PRO A 90 3.07 6.41 2.02
N PHE A 91 3.43 6.53 3.29
CA PHE A 91 2.45 6.85 4.32
C PHE A 91 2.99 7.85 5.34
N LEU A 92 2.06 8.49 6.06
CA LEU A 92 2.33 9.45 7.13
C LEU A 92 1.90 8.85 8.47
N SER A 93 2.75 9.03 9.48
CA SER A 93 2.40 8.78 10.87
C SER A 93 2.77 10.01 11.70
N GLY A 94 1.76 10.76 12.14
CA GLY A 94 1.97 12.12 12.60
C GLY A 94 2.54 13.00 11.49
N ASP A 95 3.61 13.71 11.76
CA ASP A 95 4.30 14.56 10.79
C ASP A 95 5.44 13.82 10.07
N GLN A 96 5.67 12.56 10.39
CA GLN A 96 6.75 11.76 9.81
C GLN A 96 6.27 11.00 8.57
N LYS A 97 7.01 11.17 7.48
CA LYS A 97 6.79 10.47 6.21
C LYS A 97 7.69 9.24 6.11
N PHE A 98 7.11 8.16 5.58
CA PHE A 98 7.80 6.90 5.35
C PHE A 98 7.66 6.46 3.90
N GLN A 99 8.77 6.04 3.30
CA GLN A 99 8.73 5.29 2.04
C GLN A 99 8.41 3.83 2.32
N LEU A 100 7.49 3.28 1.55
CA LEU A 100 7.21 1.84 1.56
C LEU A 100 7.78 1.19 0.31
N VAL A 101 8.40 0.04 0.50
CA VAL A 101 8.84 -0.82 -0.60
C VAL A 101 8.35 -2.24 -0.38
N THR A 102 8.11 -2.94 -1.48
CA THR A 102 7.75 -4.35 -1.49
C THR A 102 8.84 -5.18 -2.14
N VAL A 103 8.98 -6.41 -1.71
CA VAL A 103 9.91 -7.40 -2.26
C VAL A 103 9.10 -8.50 -2.92
N ALA A 104 9.21 -8.60 -4.24
CA ALA A 104 8.56 -9.65 -5.00
C ALA A 104 9.34 -10.98 -4.91
N ASN A 105 8.61 -12.09 -5.03
CA ASN A 105 9.21 -13.41 -5.19
C ASN A 105 10.00 -13.46 -6.51
N PRO A 106 11.29 -13.83 -6.51
CA PRO A 106 12.09 -13.91 -7.74
C PRO A 106 11.53 -14.87 -8.78
N GLN A 107 10.85 -15.94 -8.34
CA GLN A 107 10.28 -16.97 -9.19
C GLN A 107 8.87 -16.61 -9.68
N GLN A 108 8.13 -15.83 -8.89
CA GLN A 108 6.76 -15.40 -9.18
C GLN A 108 6.60 -13.91 -8.88
N LYS A 109 7.00 -13.05 -9.81
CA LYS A 109 7.07 -11.58 -9.63
C LYS A 109 5.76 -10.88 -9.26
N SER A 110 4.62 -11.55 -9.40
CA SER A 110 3.31 -11.06 -8.94
C SER A 110 3.07 -11.26 -7.44
N GLU A 111 3.85 -12.14 -6.82
CA GLU A 111 3.75 -12.43 -5.40
C GLU A 111 4.72 -11.55 -4.60
N VAL A 112 4.20 -10.91 -3.57
CA VAL A 112 4.99 -10.12 -2.63
C VAL A 112 5.28 -10.97 -1.40
N VAL A 113 6.58 -11.16 -1.09
CA VAL A 113 7.04 -11.99 0.02
C VAL A 113 7.55 -11.17 1.22
N ALA A 114 7.83 -9.90 1.01
CA ALA A 114 8.19 -8.99 2.08
C ALA A 114 7.81 -7.55 1.75
N GLY A 115 7.77 -6.72 2.79
CA GLY A 115 7.63 -5.28 2.67
C GLY A 115 8.47 -4.57 3.72
N ALA A 116 9.01 -3.42 3.38
CA ALA A 116 9.84 -2.65 4.27
C ALA A 116 9.37 -1.20 4.39
N VAL A 117 9.54 -0.65 5.58
CA VAL A 117 9.27 0.74 5.93
C VAL A 117 10.60 1.45 6.10
N ILE A 118 10.76 2.54 5.37
CA ILE A 118 12.00 3.32 5.34
C ILE A 118 11.69 4.74 5.82
N SER A 119 12.47 5.21 6.79
CA SER A 119 12.50 6.61 7.21
C SER A 119 13.77 7.29 6.76
N GLU A 120 13.82 8.61 6.95
CA GLU A 120 15.04 9.38 6.86
C GLU A 120 15.67 9.55 8.24
N LYS A 121 16.98 9.33 8.32
CA LYS A 121 17.79 9.69 9.47
C LYS A 121 19.13 10.27 9.01
N ASP A 122 19.39 11.52 9.39
CA ASP A 122 20.64 12.22 9.03
C ASP A 122 20.91 12.24 7.51
N GLY A 123 19.86 12.45 6.71
CA GLY A 123 19.92 12.45 5.25
C GLY A 123 20.14 11.08 4.61
N LYS A 124 19.92 9.98 5.35
CA LYS A 124 20.13 8.61 4.87
C LYS A 124 18.89 7.76 5.11
N PRO A 125 18.62 6.76 4.23
CA PRO A 125 17.55 5.82 4.45
C PRO A 125 17.85 4.91 5.65
N ARG A 126 16.87 4.76 6.51
CA ARG A 126 16.91 3.88 7.66
C ARG A 126 15.75 2.87 7.58
N LEU A 127 16.07 1.58 7.72
CA LEU A 127 15.07 0.53 7.82
C LEU A 127 14.41 0.58 9.21
N GLU A 128 13.08 0.81 9.23
CA GLU A 128 12.29 0.86 10.46
C GLU A 128 11.56 -0.45 10.75
N LEU A 129 11.09 -1.10 9.69
CA LEU A 129 10.36 -2.36 9.78
C LEU A 129 10.62 -3.17 8.51
N ILE A 130 10.77 -4.48 8.66
CA ILE A 130 10.61 -5.45 7.59
C ILE A 130 9.57 -6.47 8.02
N ALA A 131 8.51 -6.61 7.23
CA ALA A 131 7.49 -7.62 7.40
C ALA A 131 7.63 -8.67 6.29
N THR A 132 7.47 -9.93 6.65
CA THR A 132 7.56 -11.08 5.75
C THR A 132 6.27 -11.87 5.78
N GLY A 133 5.94 -12.57 4.71
CA GLY A 133 4.75 -13.41 4.62
C GLY A 133 4.39 -13.75 3.18
N ASN A 134 3.35 -14.56 3.01
CA ASN A 134 2.86 -14.98 1.71
C ASN A 134 1.87 -13.95 1.15
N GLN A 135 1.98 -13.61 -0.13
CA GLN A 135 1.11 -12.64 -0.81
C GLN A 135 0.90 -11.36 0.03
N LEU A 136 1.99 -10.86 0.58
CA LEU A 136 1.99 -9.77 1.55
C LEU A 136 1.44 -8.47 0.93
N LYS A 137 0.64 -7.76 1.72
CA LYS A 137 0.17 -6.41 1.40
C LYS A 137 0.48 -5.47 2.55
N LEU A 138 1.13 -4.35 2.22
CA LEU A 138 1.33 -3.24 3.15
C LEU A 138 0.45 -2.08 2.71
N SER A 139 -0.28 -1.48 3.65
CA SER A 139 -1.11 -0.32 3.36
C SER A 139 -1.15 0.64 4.55
N PRO A 140 -1.24 1.95 4.27
CA PRO A 140 -1.55 2.93 5.30
C PRO A 140 -2.90 2.60 5.95
N GLY A 141 -2.92 2.62 7.28
CA GLY A 141 -4.13 2.48 8.08
C GLY A 141 -4.61 3.84 8.60
N LYS A 142 -5.67 3.82 9.39
CA LYS A 142 -6.18 5.01 10.06
C LYS A 142 -5.21 5.50 11.13
N ASN A 143 -5.20 6.81 11.37
CA ASN A 143 -4.40 7.45 12.45
C ASN A 143 -2.89 7.16 12.38
N GLY A 144 -2.32 7.11 11.17
CA GLY A 144 -0.89 6.87 10.99
C GLY A 144 -0.42 5.48 11.36
N THR A 145 -1.29 4.47 11.31
CA THR A 145 -0.92 3.07 11.48
C THR A 145 -0.51 2.45 10.15
N LEU A 146 0.26 1.37 10.21
CA LEU A 146 0.56 0.52 9.06
C LEU A 146 -0.17 -0.81 9.22
N VAL A 147 -0.86 -1.22 8.18
CA VAL A 147 -1.55 -2.51 8.12
C VAL A 147 -0.74 -3.46 7.26
N VAL A 148 -0.39 -4.60 7.82
CA VAL A 148 0.26 -5.71 7.13
C VAL A 148 -0.72 -6.86 7.06
N GLN A 149 -1.03 -7.31 5.86
CA GLN A 149 -1.90 -8.44 5.58
C GLN A 149 -1.09 -9.51 4.86
N GLU A 150 -1.27 -10.77 5.24
CA GLU A 150 -0.66 -11.92 4.60
C GLU A 150 -1.65 -13.05 4.36
N ALA A 151 -1.42 -13.84 3.32
CA ALA A 151 -2.20 -15.03 3.05
C ALA A 151 -1.81 -16.17 4.00
N MET A 152 -2.78 -16.92 4.45
CA MET A 152 -2.59 -18.12 5.26
C MET A 152 -2.98 -19.35 4.45
N TYR A 153 -2.06 -20.29 4.38
CA TYR A 153 -2.25 -21.56 3.70
C TYR A 153 -2.37 -22.68 4.71
N ALA A 154 -3.40 -23.50 4.57
CA ALA A 154 -3.54 -24.77 5.27
C ALA A 154 -2.91 -25.92 4.46
N ASP A 155 -2.71 -27.06 5.11
CA ASP A 155 -2.28 -28.27 4.41
C ASP A 155 -3.28 -28.66 3.32
N GLY A 156 -2.79 -28.75 2.09
CA GLY A 156 -3.61 -29.07 0.93
C GLY A 156 -4.16 -27.88 0.14
N ASP A 157 -3.88 -26.65 0.55
CA ASP A 157 -4.23 -25.46 -0.24
C ASP A 157 -3.42 -25.38 -1.53
N ASP A 158 -4.10 -25.01 -2.61
CA ASP A 158 -3.41 -24.64 -3.85
C ASP A 158 -2.76 -23.25 -3.70
N ALA A 159 -1.65 -23.04 -4.41
CA ALA A 159 -0.89 -21.78 -4.35
C ALA A 159 -1.72 -20.53 -4.73
N CYS A 160 -2.81 -20.67 -5.49
CA CYS A 160 -3.72 -19.59 -5.84
C CYS A 160 -4.69 -19.21 -4.73
N CYS A 161 -4.94 -20.16 -3.78
CA CYS A 161 -6.21 -20.17 -3.07
C CYS A 161 -5.98 -20.41 -1.56
N PRO A 162 -5.50 -19.38 -0.83
CA PRO A 162 -5.22 -19.51 0.60
C PRO A 162 -6.50 -19.75 1.39
N SER A 163 -6.42 -20.56 2.43
CA SER A 163 -7.52 -20.83 3.36
C SER A 163 -7.93 -19.63 4.19
N GLY A 164 -7.10 -18.60 4.28
CA GLY A 164 -7.43 -17.44 5.08
C GLY A 164 -6.44 -16.30 4.97
N TRP A 165 -6.62 -15.35 5.87
CA TRP A 165 -5.81 -14.13 5.95
C TRP A 165 -5.46 -13.81 7.39
N SER A 166 -4.25 -13.31 7.56
CA SER A 166 -3.78 -12.72 8.81
C SER A 166 -3.56 -11.23 8.60
N VAL A 167 -3.99 -10.43 9.54
CA VAL A 167 -3.84 -8.97 9.52
C VAL A 167 -3.18 -8.51 10.81
N GLN A 168 -2.10 -7.76 10.69
CA GLN A 168 -1.43 -7.14 11.82
C GLN A 168 -1.34 -5.63 11.62
N VAL A 169 -1.67 -4.86 12.66
CA VAL A 169 -1.59 -3.41 12.64
C VAL A 169 -0.37 -2.98 13.44
N PHE A 170 0.50 -2.20 12.82
CA PHE A 170 1.65 -1.60 13.47
C PHE A 170 1.38 -0.14 13.80
N ARG A 171 1.84 0.32 14.95
CA ARG A 171 1.78 1.72 15.38
C ARG A 171 3.18 2.25 15.58
N LEU A 172 3.38 3.49 15.19
CA LEU A 172 4.62 4.18 15.52
C LEU A 172 4.53 4.69 16.97
N HIS A 173 5.41 4.18 17.81
CA HIS A 173 5.53 4.60 19.22
C HIS A 173 7.01 4.84 19.53
N GLU A 174 7.33 6.01 20.05
CA GLU A 174 8.71 6.41 20.37
C GLU A 174 9.73 6.16 19.23
N GLY A 175 9.31 6.41 17.99
CA GLY A 175 10.14 6.24 16.81
C GLY A 175 10.36 4.78 16.36
N ARG A 176 9.58 3.83 16.84
CA ARG A 176 9.62 2.41 16.46
C ARG A 176 8.24 1.91 16.07
N PHE A 177 8.18 1.02 15.10
CA PHE A 177 6.95 0.32 14.76
C PHE A 177 6.72 -0.85 15.72
N GLU A 178 5.70 -0.73 16.55
CA GLU A 178 5.29 -1.76 17.49
C GLU A 178 4.11 -2.53 16.90
N PRO A 179 4.18 -3.89 16.90
CA PRO A 179 3.07 -4.72 16.46
C PRO A 179 1.93 -4.67 17.46
N GLY A 180 0.73 -4.37 16.97
CA GLY A 180 -0.51 -4.53 17.70
C GLY A 180 -1.02 -5.97 17.64
N GLN A 181 -2.28 -6.15 17.98
CA GLN A 181 -2.92 -7.46 17.89
C GLN A 181 -2.95 -7.97 16.46
N ARG A 182 -2.64 -9.25 16.27
CA ARG A 182 -2.79 -9.98 15.02
C ARG A 182 -4.19 -10.58 14.98
N PHE A 183 -4.89 -10.36 13.90
CA PHE A 183 -6.20 -10.94 13.62
C PHE A 183 -6.03 -11.96 12.49
N THR A 184 -6.53 -13.15 12.74
CA THR A 184 -6.51 -14.24 11.76
C THR A 184 -7.94 -14.64 11.47
N ARG A 185 -8.26 -14.83 10.19
CA ARG A 185 -9.55 -15.33 9.74
C ARG A 185 -9.34 -16.41 8.70
N LEU A 186 -9.88 -17.60 8.94
CA LEU A 186 -9.98 -18.65 7.94
C LEU A 186 -11.26 -18.47 7.12
N ASN A 187 -11.21 -18.81 5.85
CA ASN A 187 -12.37 -18.78 4.96
C ASN A 187 -13.36 -19.85 5.44
N GLY A 188 -14.61 -19.44 5.73
CA GLY A 188 -15.64 -20.33 6.23
C GLY A 188 -15.89 -20.28 7.75
N GLU A 189 -15.07 -19.57 8.51
CA GLU A 189 -15.39 -19.22 9.89
C GLU A 189 -16.33 -18.00 9.90
N THR A 190 -17.55 -18.18 10.43
CA THR A 190 -18.59 -17.14 10.60
C THR A 190 -18.68 -16.70 12.05
#